data_24fb3ac82692a6b0dcc584a11aad0283
#
_entry.id   24fb3ac82692a6b0dcc584a11aad0283
#
_cell.length_a   1.000
_cell.length_b   1.000
_cell.length_c   1.000
_cell.angle_alpha   90.00
_cell.angle_beta   90.00
_cell.angle_gamma   90.00
#
_symmetry.space_group_name_H-M   'P 1'
#
loop_
_entity.id
_entity.type
_entity.pdbx_description
1 polymer ?
#
loop_
_entity_poly.entity_id
_entity_poly.type
_entity_poly.pdbx_seq_one_letter_code
_entity_poly.pdbx_strand_id
1 'polypeptide(L)'
;MDTIYRAKPYIPSVTHKWILRKFETILQTGALIQGQHVGEFEKEACHMFDVGNAIATTSCGTGLETVLLASGIKNKRFIVPTQTFAASVNCIIRTGNTPLIVDVDSETQCLSLDIIKENMTDDMGGVVLVHMSGLITPEMEEIEKYCKDNNLFLVTDDAHSYGAKFYNKGEDDGRYAGSFGDAGVFSFYPSKIITTAEGGLITTNDHALAEKCRVVRNHGTRRNNGEYQGLDYGYTCDMPSTNYRMSEFHAVLGLAQNKYLNSFIERRNEIAEIYDERLSKVDWLKTPFKDDNIKQTYWQYIVKITDGRDRTETLLRLLDEYKIPTANAYSPLCHEQEIYKDYLSPKGYKNSEEFITKIFSLPMYVEMTDEQVHYICDSIEKL
;
A
#
# COMPACT_ATOMS: atom_id res chain seq x y z
N MET A 1 -14.89 -4.46 29.05
CA MET A 1 -14.58 -4.52 27.60
C MET A 1 -13.07 -4.58 27.48
N ASP A 2 -12.54 -5.41 26.59
CA ASP A 2 -11.09 -5.48 26.34
C ASP A 2 -10.60 -4.20 25.69
N THR A 3 -9.29 -3.95 25.79
CA THR A 3 -8.67 -2.74 25.23
C THR A 3 -8.92 -2.63 23.73
N ILE A 4 -9.43 -1.49 23.29
CA ILE A 4 -9.57 -1.16 21.88
C ILE A 4 -8.24 -0.59 21.38
N TYR A 5 -7.73 -1.14 20.28
CA TYR A 5 -6.51 -0.67 19.62
C TYR A 5 -6.89 0.12 18.36
N ARG A 6 -6.07 1.07 17.96
CA ARG A 6 -6.22 1.75 16.67
C ARG A 6 -6.04 0.78 15.49
N ALA A 7 -4.99 -0.03 15.58
CA ALA A 7 -4.64 -1.12 14.68
C ALA A 7 -3.88 -2.17 15.48
N LYS A 8 -4.06 -3.44 15.16
CA LYS A 8 -3.39 -4.55 15.83
C LYS A 8 -2.96 -5.57 14.80
N PRO A 9 -1.66 -5.90 14.69
CA PRO A 9 -1.19 -7.00 13.86
C PRO A 9 -1.84 -8.30 14.32
N TYR A 10 -2.29 -9.11 13.37
CA TYR A 10 -2.89 -10.41 13.71
C TYR A 10 -2.16 -11.54 13.00
N ILE A 11 -1.58 -12.44 13.78
CA ILE A 11 -0.98 -13.67 13.32
C ILE A 11 -1.79 -14.81 13.95
N PRO A 12 -2.54 -15.59 13.16
CA PRO A 12 -3.42 -16.63 13.69
C PRO A 12 -2.64 -17.63 14.55
N SER A 13 -3.10 -17.87 15.78
CA SER A 13 -2.40 -18.76 16.73
C SER A 13 -2.23 -20.18 16.21
N VAL A 14 -3.15 -20.64 15.36
CA VAL A 14 -3.05 -21.95 14.68
C VAL A 14 -1.79 -22.06 13.80
N THR A 15 -1.22 -20.94 13.34
CA THR A 15 0.00 -20.92 12.51
C THR A 15 1.29 -20.91 13.34
N HIS A 16 1.25 -20.56 14.63
CA HIS A 16 2.45 -20.35 15.46
C HIS A 16 3.39 -21.56 15.47
N LYS A 17 2.84 -22.79 15.67
CA LYS A 17 3.65 -24.02 15.65
C LYS A 17 4.33 -24.27 14.29
N TRP A 18 3.67 -23.90 13.20
CA TRP A 18 4.21 -24.03 11.86
C TRP A 18 5.33 -23.01 11.64
N ILE A 19 5.12 -21.75 12.02
CA ILE A 19 6.11 -20.67 11.95
C ILE A 19 7.38 -21.07 12.72
N LEU A 20 7.24 -21.50 13.98
CA LEU A 20 8.37 -21.87 14.82
C LEU A 20 9.18 -23.02 14.23
N ARG A 21 8.52 -24.05 13.68
CA ARG A 21 9.22 -25.16 12.98
C ARG A 21 9.98 -24.68 11.74
N LYS A 22 9.39 -23.76 10.95
CA LYS A 22 10.07 -23.19 9.79
C LYS A 22 11.29 -22.34 10.20
N PHE A 23 11.15 -21.54 11.25
CA PHE A 23 12.27 -20.79 11.83
C PHE A 23 13.40 -21.70 12.31
N GLU A 24 13.07 -22.78 12.99
CA GLU A 24 14.06 -23.78 13.41
C GLU A 24 14.80 -24.38 12.19
N THR A 25 14.09 -24.75 11.13
CA THR A 25 14.68 -25.25 9.88
C THR A 25 15.64 -24.24 9.25
N ILE A 26 15.25 -22.94 9.20
CA ILE A 26 16.09 -21.87 8.68
C ILE A 26 17.39 -21.76 9.51
N LEU A 27 17.28 -21.81 10.83
CA LEU A 27 18.45 -21.75 11.72
C LEU A 27 19.37 -22.98 11.56
N GLN A 28 18.80 -24.17 11.43
CA GLN A 28 19.57 -25.42 11.25
C GLN A 28 20.30 -25.46 9.91
N THR A 29 19.67 -24.96 8.86
CA THR A 29 20.24 -25.00 7.49
C THR A 29 21.16 -23.81 7.18
N GLY A 30 21.02 -22.70 7.91
CA GLY A 30 21.73 -21.45 7.62
C GLY A 30 21.23 -20.74 6.35
N ALA A 31 20.14 -21.19 5.72
CA ALA A 31 19.53 -20.54 4.55
C ALA A 31 18.71 -19.30 5.00
N LEU A 32 19.39 -18.18 5.27
CA LEU A 32 18.78 -17.00 5.93
C LEU A 32 18.12 -16.03 4.96
N ILE A 33 18.54 -16.02 3.69
CA ILE A 33 18.09 -15.05 2.67
C ILE A 33 17.92 -15.72 1.31
N GLN A 34 16.99 -15.21 0.48
CA GLN A 34 16.77 -15.66 -0.90
C GLN A 34 16.69 -17.19 -1.06
N GLY A 35 16.09 -17.86 -0.09
CA GLY A 35 15.92 -19.31 -0.08
C GLY A 35 14.51 -19.73 -0.51
N GLN A 36 14.10 -20.89 -0.02
CA GLN A 36 12.86 -21.57 -0.40
C GLN A 36 11.61 -20.73 -0.03
N HIS A 37 11.55 -20.12 1.17
CA HIS A 37 10.35 -19.46 1.65
C HIS A 37 10.10 -18.12 0.96
N VAL A 38 11.16 -17.37 0.61
CA VAL A 38 11.05 -16.18 -0.23
C VAL A 38 10.49 -16.57 -1.60
N GLY A 39 11.02 -17.63 -2.22
CA GLY A 39 10.51 -18.11 -3.52
C GLY A 39 9.08 -18.63 -3.46
N GLU A 40 8.68 -19.32 -2.38
CA GLU A 40 7.29 -19.76 -2.14
C GLU A 40 6.35 -18.55 -1.96
N PHE A 41 6.77 -17.52 -1.21
CA PHE A 41 5.99 -16.31 -1.00
C PHE A 41 5.76 -15.53 -2.30
N GLU A 42 6.82 -15.36 -3.11
CA GLU A 42 6.72 -14.76 -4.46
C GLU A 42 5.77 -15.57 -5.37
N LYS A 43 5.89 -16.89 -5.36
CA LYS A 43 5.04 -17.78 -6.17
C LYS A 43 3.56 -17.76 -5.72
N GLU A 44 3.29 -17.79 -4.40
CA GLU A 44 1.92 -17.67 -3.89
C GLU A 44 1.29 -16.34 -4.30
N ALA A 45 2.06 -15.24 -4.26
CA ALA A 45 1.57 -13.93 -4.69
C ALA A 45 1.25 -13.90 -6.20
N CYS A 46 2.10 -14.51 -7.05
CA CYS A 46 1.79 -14.64 -8.48
C CYS A 46 0.43 -15.33 -8.71
N HIS A 47 0.18 -16.43 -8.01
CA HIS A 47 -1.11 -17.15 -8.12
C HIS A 47 -2.29 -16.36 -7.55
N MET A 48 -2.08 -15.69 -6.41
CA MET A 48 -3.14 -14.96 -5.71
C MET A 48 -3.61 -13.74 -6.50
N PHE A 49 -2.70 -13.02 -7.14
CA PHE A 49 -3.00 -11.77 -7.83
C PHE A 49 -3.09 -11.92 -9.35
N ASP A 50 -2.98 -13.14 -9.84
CA ASP A 50 -2.98 -13.44 -11.29
C ASP A 50 -1.97 -12.56 -12.06
N VAL A 51 -0.73 -12.52 -11.57
CA VAL A 51 0.37 -11.76 -12.17
C VAL A 51 1.52 -12.67 -12.55
N GLY A 52 2.23 -12.30 -13.62
CA GLY A 52 3.34 -13.11 -14.14
C GLY A 52 4.55 -13.18 -13.24
N ASN A 53 4.81 -12.14 -12.44
CA ASN A 53 6.00 -12.04 -11.58
C ASN A 53 5.68 -11.35 -10.27
N ALA A 54 6.35 -11.83 -9.20
CA ALA A 54 6.41 -11.17 -7.91
C ALA A 54 7.86 -11.17 -7.39
N ILE A 55 8.28 -10.09 -6.73
CA ILE A 55 9.63 -9.91 -6.22
C ILE A 55 9.58 -9.33 -4.81
N ALA A 56 9.95 -10.13 -3.81
CA ALA A 56 9.95 -9.72 -2.42
C ALA A 56 11.12 -8.78 -2.10
N THR A 57 10.84 -7.71 -1.35
CA THR A 57 11.79 -6.67 -0.96
C THR A 57 11.74 -6.40 0.54
N THR A 58 12.69 -5.59 1.06
CA THR A 58 12.74 -5.25 2.49
C THR A 58 11.61 -4.36 2.98
N SER A 59 10.97 -3.61 2.08
CA SER A 59 9.83 -2.73 2.38
C SER A 59 9.15 -2.29 1.08
N CYS A 60 7.93 -1.72 1.19
CA CYS A 60 7.27 -1.06 0.04
C CYS A 60 8.14 0.07 -0.53
N GLY A 61 8.71 0.92 0.32
CA GLY A 61 9.56 2.04 -0.14
C GLY A 61 10.75 1.56 -0.98
N THR A 62 11.42 0.48 -0.57
CA THR A 62 12.50 -0.12 -1.36
C THR A 62 11.99 -0.84 -2.60
N GLY A 63 10.77 -1.35 -2.57
CA GLY A 63 10.10 -1.91 -3.75
C GLY A 63 9.82 -0.84 -4.81
N LEU A 64 9.24 0.31 -4.41
CA LEU A 64 9.00 1.45 -5.30
C LEU A 64 10.32 1.97 -5.91
N GLU A 65 11.36 2.13 -5.08
CA GLU A 65 12.70 2.52 -5.56
C GLU A 65 13.26 1.48 -6.55
N THR A 66 13.09 0.19 -6.26
CA THR A 66 13.52 -0.91 -7.13
C THR A 66 12.84 -0.84 -8.50
N VAL A 67 11.52 -0.65 -8.55
CA VAL A 67 10.76 -0.54 -9.80
C VAL A 67 11.21 0.66 -10.62
N LEU A 68 11.33 1.83 -10.02
CA LEU A 68 11.76 3.05 -10.72
C LEU A 68 13.22 2.94 -11.22
N LEU A 69 14.15 2.35 -10.46
CA LEU A 69 15.50 2.06 -10.94
C LEU A 69 15.49 1.07 -12.10
N ALA A 70 14.69 0.01 -12.01
CA ALA A 70 14.59 -1.03 -13.03
C ALA A 70 13.94 -0.53 -14.33
N SER A 71 13.04 0.46 -14.25
CA SER A 71 12.45 1.11 -15.44
C SER A 71 13.50 1.80 -16.31
N GLY A 72 14.61 2.27 -15.70
CA GLY A 72 15.66 3.02 -16.38
C GLY A 72 15.28 4.48 -16.69
N ILE A 73 14.09 4.93 -16.30
CA ILE A 73 13.64 6.32 -16.50
C ILE A 73 14.43 7.25 -15.57
N LYS A 74 15.01 8.31 -16.12
CA LYS A 74 15.79 9.30 -15.39
C LYS A 74 15.51 10.72 -15.89
N ASN A 75 15.68 11.68 -14.99
CA ASN A 75 15.51 13.11 -15.30
C ASN A 75 14.12 13.42 -15.88
N LYS A 76 13.11 12.67 -15.45
CA LYS A 76 11.72 12.86 -15.83
C LYS A 76 10.89 13.23 -14.60
N ARG A 77 9.74 13.83 -14.84
CA ARG A 77 8.79 14.20 -13.81
C ARG A 77 7.81 13.04 -13.57
N PHE A 78 7.45 12.81 -12.31
CA PHE A 78 6.43 11.83 -11.92
C PHE A 78 5.35 12.50 -11.08
N ILE A 79 4.10 12.35 -11.49
CA ILE A 79 2.96 12.73 -10.65
C ILE A 79 2.91 11.80 -9.44
N VAL A 80 2.66 12.38 -8.26
CA VAL A 80 2.46 11.66 -6.99
C VAL A 80 1.44 12.43 -6.13
N PRO A 81 0.48 11.75 -5.45
CA PRO A 81 -0.50 12.44 -4.63
C PRO A 81 0.16 13.06 -3.39
N THR A 82 -0.39 14.17 -2.92
CA THR A 82 0.04 14.80 -1.67
C THR A 82 -0.34 14.00 -0.44
N GLN A 83 -1.47 13.29 -0.49
CA GLN A 83 -1.92 12.41 0.59
C GLN A 83 -1.33 11.01 0.40
N THR A 84 -0.09 10.87 0.81
CA THR A 84 0.62 9.60 0.83
C THR A 84 1.70 9.58 1.90
N PHE A 85 2.27 8.41 2.15
CA PHE A 85 3.47 8.31 2.96
C PHE A 85 4.69 8.81 2.17
N ALA A 86 5.66 9.42 2.86
CA ALA A 86 6.87 10.00 2.25
C ALA A 86 7.62 9.04 1.30
N ALA A 87 7.47 7.71 1.45
CA ALA A 87 8.14 6.73 0.61
C ALA A 87 7.78 6.87 -0.88
N SER A 88 6.51 7.19 -1.20
CA SER A 88 6.04 7.36 -2.58
C SER A 88 6.66 8.59 -3.26
N VAL A 89 6.98 9.64 -2.51
CA VAL A 89 7.70 10.83 -3.02
C VAL A 89 9.21 10.56 -3.07
N ASN A 90 9.76 9.99 -2.00
CA ASN A 90 11.19 9.76 -1.86
C ASN A 90 11.75 8.81 -2.93
N CYS A 91 11.01 7.77 -3.33
CA CYS A 91 11.46 6.84 -4.36
C CYS A 91 11.71 7.55 -5.69
N ILE A 92 10.92 8.56 -6.05
CA ILE A 92 11.10 9.37 -7.26
C ILE A 92 12.42 10.17 -7.19
N ILE A 93 12.64 10.86 -6.07
CA ILE A 93 13.85 11.67 -5.87
C ILE A 93 15.11 10.80 -5.86
N ARG A 94 15.08 9.69 -5.11
CA ARG A 94 16.22 8.79 -4.94
C ARG A 94 16.62 8.07 -6.23
N THR A 95 15.71 7.96 -7.20
CA THR A 95 15.97 7.35 -8.50
C THR A 95 16.42 8.32 -9.58
N GLY A 96 16.61 9.60 -9.22
CA GLY A 96 17.09 10.65 -10.13
C GLY A 96 15.98 11.25 -10.99
N ASN A 97 14.74 11.14 -10.53
CA ASN A 97 13.56 11.75 -11.14
C ASN A 97 13.05 12.90 -10.25
N THR A 98 12.11 13.69 -10.76
CA THR A 98 11.54 14.84 -10.08
C THR A 98 10.08 14.56 -9.75
N PRO A 99 9.63 14.54 -8.49
CA PRO A 99 8.21 14.43 -8.18
C PRO A 99 7.48 15.71 -8.59
N LEU A 100 6.25 15.57 -9.04
CA LEU A 100 5.26 16.63 -9.08
C LEU A 100 4.15 16.21 -8.11
N ILE A 101 4.18 16.81 -6.93
CA ILE A 101 3.18 16.54 -5.90
C ILE A 101 1.91 17.26 -6.29
N VAL A 102 0.80 16.54 -6.36
CA VAL A 102 -0.51 17.06 -6.80
C VAL A 102 -1.59 16.82 -5.75
N ASP A 103 -2.71 17.50 -5.88
CA ASP A 103 -3.89 17.29 -5.06
C ASP A 103 -4.51 15.90 -5.31
N VAL A 104 -5.51 15.52 -4.53
CA VAL A 104 -6.29 14.30 -4.70
C VAL A 104 -7.77 14.62 -4.82
N ASP A 105 -8.55 13.66 -5.26
CA ASP A 105 -10.00 13.77 -5.24
C ASP A 105 -10.53 13.81 -3.80
N SER A 106 -11.50 14.69 -3.54
CA SER A 106 -11.99 14.98 -2.19
C SER A 106 -12.84 13.87 -1.57
N GLU A 107 -13.38 12.96 -2.39
CA GLU A 107 -14.23 11.86 -1.95
C GLU A 107 -13.44 10.57 -1.76
N THR A 108 -12.64 10.22 -2.76
CA THR A 108 -11.87 8.97 -2.80
C THR A 108 -10.53 9.09 -2.10
N GLN A 109 -10.00 10.32 -1.96
CA GLN A 109 -8.64 10.60 -1.46
C GLN A 109 -7.54 9.95 -2.33
N CYS A 110 -7.86 9.57 -3.56
CA CYS A 110 -6.97 9.02 -4.56
C CYS A 110 -6.73 10.03 -5.69
N LEU A 111 -5.82 9.73 -6.59
CA LEU A 111 -5.70 10.48 -7.85
C LEU A 111 -6.91 10.16 -8.74
N SER A 112 -7.48 11.20 -9.37
CA SER A 112 -8.44 11.06 -10.46
C SER A 112 -7.75 11.27 -11.82
N LEU A 113 -8.39 10.82 -12.88
CA LEU A 113 -7.89 11.02 -14.25
C LEU A 113 -7.77 12.51 -14.61
N ASP A 114 -8.72 13.32 -14.14
CA ASP A 114 -8.71 14.77 -14.41
C ASP A 114 -7.53 15.45 -13.71
N ILE A 115 -7.24 15.10 -12.45
CA ILE A 115 -6.07 15.63 -11.73
C ILE A 115 -4.78 15.27 -12.47
N ILE A 116 -4.67 14.05 -12.98
CA ILE A 116 -3.50 13.62 -13.76
C ILE A 116 -3.38 14.48 -15.03
N LYS A 117 -4.46 14.61 -15.82
CA LYS A 117 -4.47 15.38 -17.07
C LYS A 117 -4.12 16.85 -16.87
N GLU A 118 -4.66 17.48 -15.82
CA GLU A 118 -4.42 18.88 -15.50
C GLU A 118 -2.98 19.19 -15.10
N ASN A 119 -2.24 18.18 -14.64
CA ASN A 119 -0.86 18.32 -14.18
C ASN A 119 0.16 17.75 -15.17
N MET A 120 -0.24 17.42 -16.40
CA MET A 120 0.69 16.95 -17.45
C MET A 120 1.67 18.02 -17.87
N THR A 121 2.91 17.61 -18.09
CA THR A 121 4.01 18.44 -18.62
C THR A 121 4.78 17.67 -19.69
N ASP A 122 5.53 18.36 -20.57
CA ASP A 122 6.26 17.73 -21.68
C ASP A 122 7.38 16.78 -21.20
N ASP A 123 7.87 16.94 -19.99
CA ASP A 123 8.91 16.12 -19.37
C ASP A 123 8.34 14.99 -18.49
N MET A 124 7.03 14.73 -18.56
CA MET A 124 6.41 13.70 -17.75
C MET A 124 6.94 12.29 -18.11
N GLY A 125 7.34 11.54 -17.10
CA GLY A 125 7.82 10.16 -17.24
C GLY A 125 6.84 9.13 -16.72
N GLY A 126 5.96 9.51 -15.77
CA GLY A 126 5.02 8.55 -15.21
C GLY A 126 4.19 9.07 -14.05
N VAL A 127 3.50 8.13 -13.42
CA VAL A 127 2.60 8.36 -12.28
C VAL A 127 2.91 7.33 -11.19
N VAL A 128 3.05 7.79 -9.95
CA VAL A 128 2.99 6.98 -8.74
C VAL A 128 1.58 7.15 -8.16
N LEU A 129 0.73 6.16 -8.36
CA LEU A 129 -0.66 6.18 -7.92
C LEU A 129 -0.80 5.42 -6.60
N VAL A 130 -1.50 6.00 -5.62
CA VAL A 130 -1.68 5.38 -4.29
C VAL A 130 -3.14 4.96 -4.11
N HIS A 131 -3.36 3.69 -3.76
CA HIS A 131 -4.67 3.15 -3.40
C HIS A 131 -4.95 3.43 -1.92
N MET A 132 -5.44 4.65 -1.64
CA MET A 132 -5.60 5.14 -0.27
C MET A 132 -6.53 4.27 0.57
N SER A 133 -6.10 3.92 1.77
CA SER A 133 -6.86 3.12 2.76
C SER A 133 -7.32 1.74 2.28
N GLY A 134 -6.84 1.29 1.11
CA GLY A 134 -7.21 0.02 0.50
C GLY A 134 -8.34 0.12 -0.52
N LEU A 135 -8.71 1.33 -0.91
CA LEU A 135 -9.59 1.63 -2.03
C LEU A 135 -8.75 1.65 -3.33
N ILE A 136 -9.02 0.75 -4.24
CA ILE A 136 -8.53 0.91 -5.61
C ILE A 136 -9.23 2.14 -6.20
N THR A 137 -8.45 3.07 -6.81
CA THR A 137 -9.08 4.26 -7.38
C THR A 137 -10.17 3.88 -8.37
N PRO A 138 -11.39 4.47 -8.29
CA PRO A 138 -12.52 4.06 -9.14
C PRO A 138 -12.26 4.21 -10.65
N GLU A 139 -11.40 5.14 -11.04
CA GLU A 139 -11.02 5.41 -12.44
C GLU A 139 -9.75 4.65 -12.86
N MET A 140 -9.44 3.50 -12.20
CA MET A 140 -8.17 2.79 -12.40
C MET A 140 -7.94 2.36 -13.85
N GLU A 141 -8.96 1.86 -14.52
CA GLU A 141 -8.84 1.40 -15.91
C GLU A 141 -8.64 2.56 -16.89
N GLU A 142 -9.36 3.66 -16.67
CA GLU A 142 -9.20 4.88 -17.46
C GLU A 142 -7.82 5.51 -17.26
N ILE A 143 -7.31 5.50 -16.02
CA ILE A 143 -5.96 5.98 -15.73
C ILE A 143 -4.90 5.07 -16.36
N GLU A 144 -5.03 3.75 -16.24
CA GLU A 144 -4.13 2.77 -16.87
C GLU A 144 -4.08 2.97 -18.38
N LYS A 145 -5.27 3.08 -19.00
CA LYS A 145 -5.38 3.35 -20.43
C LYS A 145 -4.74 4.68 -20.83
N TYR A 146 -5.02 5.74 -20.07
CA TYR A 146 -4.44 7.06 -20.33
C TYR A 146 -2.92 7.05 -20.23
N CYS A 147 -2.37 6.43 -19.21
CA CYS A 147 -0.92 6.29 -19.03
C CYS A 147 -0.29 5.55 -20.21
N LYS A 148 -0.89 4.45 -20.62
CA LYS A 148 -0.44 3.66 -21.78
C LYS A 148 -0.48 4.46 -23.09
N ASP A 149 -1.59 5.16 -23.37
CA ASP A 149 -1.76 5.96 -24.59
C ASP A 149 -0.78 7.15 -24.66
N ASN A 150 -0.28 7.64 -23.50
CA ASN A 150 0.65 8.75 -23.41
C ASN A 150 2.10 8.30 -23.09
N ASN A 151 2.41 7.01 -23.13
CA ASN A 151 3.73 6.44 -22.81
C ASN A 151 4.22 6.84 -21.41
N LEU A 152 3.33 6.93 -20.42
CA LEU A 152 3.65 7.20 -19.03
C LEU A 152 3.83 5.88 -18.28
N PHE A 153 4.92 5.79 -17.51
CA PHE A 153 5.15 4.66 -16.62
C PHE A 153 4.22 4.75 -15.40
N LEU A 154 3.36 3.76 -15.22
CA LEU A 154 2.40 3.71 -14.12
C LEU A 154 2.85 2.70 -13.08
N VAL A 155 3.18 3.18 -11.88
CA VAL A 155 3.41 2.31 -10.72
C VAL A 155 2.35 2.58 -9.66
N THR A 156 1.72 1.52 -9.15
CA THR A 156 0.75 1.62 -8.05
C THR A 156 1.44 1.36 -6.71
N ASP A 157 1.27 2.29 -5.77
CA ASP A 157 1.60 2.09 -4.36
C ASP A 157 0.41 1.39 -3.69
N ASP A 158 0.53 0.09 -3.61
CA ASP A 158 -0.48 -0.83 -3.08
C ASP A 158 -0.26 -1.14 -1.59
N ALA A 159 0.45 -0.26 -0.88
CA ALA A 159 0.79 -0.49 0.54
C ALA A 159 -0.42 -0.72 1.45
N HIS A 160 -1.63 -0.36 1.01
CA HIS A 160 -2.88 -0.51 1.76
C HIS A 160 -3.82 -1.54 1.17
N SER A 161 -3.59 -1.97 -0.06
CA SER A 161 -4.57 -2.67 -0.90
C SER A 161 -4.28 -4.16 -1.14
N TYR A 162 -3.44 -4.79 -0.28
CA TYR A 162 -3.12 -6.21 -0.42
C TYR A 162 -4.37 -7.08 -0.33
N GLY A 163 -4.83 -7.59 -1.49
CA GLY A 163 -6.04 -8.37 -1.66
C GLY A 163 -7.31 -7.58 -2.03
N ALA A 164 -7.21 -6.25 -2.22
CA ALA A 164 -8.32 -5.49 -2.82
C ALA A 164 -8.59 -5.95 -4.25
N LYS A 165 -9.87 -5.89 -4.66
CA LYS A 165 -10.30 -6.25 -6.03
C LYS A 165 -11.13 -5.14 -6.66
N PHE A 166 -10.95 -4.98 -7.96
CA PHE A 166 -11.75 -4.15 -8.84
C PHE A 166 -12.52 -5.04 -9.81
N TYR A 167 -13.83 -4.90 -9.86
CA TYR A 167 -14.72 -5.69 -10.71
C TYR A 167 -15.23 -4.84 -11.87
N ASN A 168 -15.06 -5.31 -13.09
CA ASN A 168 -15.75 -4.72 -14.23
C ASN A 168 -17.24 -5.02 -14.15
N LYS A 169 -18.09 -4.08 -14.61
CA LYS A 169 -19.54 -4.28 -14.63
C LYS A 169 -19.89 -5.53 -15.43
N GLY A 170 -20.40 -6.54 -14.72
CA GLY A 170 -20.87 -7.79 -15.32
C GLY A 170 -19.84 -8.91 -15.37
N GLU A 171 -18.66 -8.73 -14.77
CA GLU A 171 -17.63 -9.77 -14.61
C GLU A 171 -17.63 -10.30 -13.18
N ASP A 172 -17.62 -11.62 -13.04
CA ASP A 172 -17.51 -12.28 -11.73
C ASP A 172 -16.06 -12.31 -11.20
N ASP A 173 -15.07 -12.11 -12.09
CA ASP A 173 -13.65 -12.24 -11.81
C ASP A 173 -12.97 -10.86 -11.87
N GLY A 174 -12.84 -10.22 -10.70
CA GLY A 174 -12.23 -8.91 -10.59
C GLY A 174 -10.70 -8.96 -10.62
N ARG A 175 -10.07 -7.87 -11.11
CA ARG A 175 -8.62 -7.67 -11.07
C ARG A 175 -8.17 -7.27 -9.67
N TYR A 176 -7.09 -7.85 -9.18
CA TYR A 176 -6.50 -7.45 -7.91
C TYR A 176 -5.67 -6.15 -8.01
N ALA A 177 -5.64 -5.39 -6.93
CA ALA A 177 -4.59 -4.39 -6.73
C ALA A 177 -3.22 -5.05 -6.95
N GLY A 178 -2.26 -4.30 -7.50
CA GLY A 178 -0.96 -4.84 -7.90
C GLY A 178 -0.93 -5.54 -9.27
N SER A 179 -2.07 -5.68 -9.97
CA SER A 179 -2.11 -6.17 -11.35
C SER A 179 -2.30 -5.05 -12.38
N PHE A 180 -2.41 -3.81 -11.93
CA PHE A 180 -2.59 -2.63 -12.77
C PHE A 180 -1.27 -1.92 -13.06
N GLY A 181 -1.20 -1.22 -14.18
CA GLY A 181 -0.03 -0.47 -14.62
C GLY A 181 1.16 -1.35 -14.99
N ASP A 182 2.36 -0.76 -14.94
CA ASP A 182 3.61 -1.46 -15.22
C ASP A 182 4.08 -2.31 -14.04
N ALA A 183 3.81 -1.85 -12.80
CA ALA A 183 4.06 -2.59 -11.57
C ALA A 183 3.22 -2.09 -10.39
N GLY A 184 2.86 -3.01 -9.49
CA GLY A 184 2.31 -2.70 -8.18
C GLY A 184 3.31 -3.00 -7.05
N VAL A 185 3.23 -2.27 -5.93
CA VAL A 185 4.15 -2.47 -4.80
C VAL A 185 3.41 -2.47 -3.47
N PHE A 186 3.44 -3.60 -2.78
CA PHE A 186 2.80 -3.83 -1.49
C PHE A 186 3.72 -3.60 -0.29
N SER A 187 3.11 -3.37 0.87
CA SER A 187 3.78 -3.24 2.17
C SER A 187 3.31 -4.30 3.15
N PHE A 188 4.25 -4.84 3.91
CA PHE A 188 3.99 -5.78 5.00
C PHE A 188 4.47 -5.27 6.36
N TYR A 189 4.42 -3.94 6.55
CA TYR A 189 4.63 -3.31 7.85
C TYR A 189 3.59 -3.79 8.89
N PRO A 190 3.85 -3.78 10.19
CA PRO A 190 2.95 -4.37 11.22
C PRO A 190 1.49 -3.92 11.16
N SER A 191 1.19 -2.70 10.74
CA SER A 191 -0.19 -2.20 10.67
C SER A 191 -0.94 -2.58 9.37
N LYS A 192 -0.30 -3.26 8.41
CA LYS A 192 -0.90 -3.60 7.12
C LYS A 192 -1.84 -4.81 7.21
N ILE A 193 -2.50 -5.16 6.11
CA ILE A 193 -3.50 -6.25 6.05
C ILE A 193 -2.91 -7.59 6.50
N ILE A 194 -1.71 -7.89 6.02
CA ILE A 194 -0.81 -8.92 6.58
C ILE A 194 0.53 -8.27 6.90
N THR A 195 1.33 -8.89 7.76
CA THR A 195 2.64 -8.37 8.14
C THR A 195 3.73 -9.43 8.05
N THR A 196 4.92 -8.99 7.64
CA THR A 196 6.15 -9.78 7.74
C THR A 196 7.13 -9.17 8.75
N ALA A 197 6.64 -8.32 9.68
CA ALA A 197 7.37 -7.37 10.51
C ALA A 197 7.90 -6.21 9.67
N GLU A 198 8.81 -6.46 8.76
CA GLU A 198 9.25 -5.58 7.67
C GLU A 198 9.18 -6.36 6.37
N GLY A 199 8.76 -5.70 5.29
CA GLY A 199 8.68 -6.33 3.97
C GLY A 199 7.92 -5.53 2.95
N GLY A 200 8.16 -5.84 1.69
CA GLY A 200 7.42 -5.37 0.52
C GLY A 200 7.38 -6.44 -0.55
N LEU A 201 6.54 -6.24 -1.54
CA LEU A 201 6.42 -7.12 -2.69
C LEU A 201 6.12 -6.28 -3.92
N ILE A 202 6.90 -6.47 -4.97
CA ILE A 202 6.65 -5.93 -6.31
C ILE A 202 5.89 -6.99 -7.09
N THR A 203 4.88 -6.57 -7.84
CA THR A 203 4.15 -7.40 -8.82
C THR A 203 4.21 -6.75 -10.19
N THR A 204 4.35 -7.54 -11.24
CA THR A 204 4.34 -7.05 -12.63
C THR A 204 4.09 -8.17 -13.62
N ASN A 205 3.44 -7.85 -14.73
CA ASN A 205 3.30 -8.74 -15.89
C ASN A 205 4.44 -8.61 -16.90
N ASP A 206 5.29 -7.57 -16.78
CA ASP A 206 6.48 -7.41 -17.61
C ASP A 206 7.64 -8.24 -17.06
N HIS A 207 7.96 -9.34 -17.75
CA HIS A 207 9.07 -10.22 -17.38
C HIS A 207 10.44 -9.52 -17.45
N ALA A 208 10.65 -8.63 -18.40
CA ALA A 208 11.91 -7.91 -18.53
C ALA A 208 12.11 -6.91 -17.38
N LEU A 209 11.04 -6.23 -16.96
CA LEU A 209 11.05 -5.38 -15.76
C LEU A 209 11.31 -6.21 -14.50
N ALA A 210 10.66 -7.37 -14.37
CA ALA A 210 10.85 -8.27 -13.23
C ALA A 210 12.31 -8.73 -13.08
N GLU A 211 12.96 -9.14 -14.19
CA GLU A 211 14.38 -9.51 -14.16
C GLU A 211 15.29 -8.36 -13.73
N LYS A 212 15.05 -7.14 -14.24
CA LYS A 212 15.77 -5.95 -13.78
C LYS A 212 15.52 -5.67 -12.29
N CYS A 213 14.28 -5.83 -11.80
CA CYS A 213 13.97 -5.69 -10.38
C CYS A 213 14.76 -6.70 -9.52
N ARG A 214 14.92 -7.95 -9.96
CA ARG A 214 15.74 -8.95 -9.26
C ARG A 214 17.21 -8.54 -9.18
N VAL A 215 17.73 -7.93 -10.25
CA VAL A 215 19.10 -7.39 -10.29
C VAL A 215 19.23 -6.21 -9.33
N VAL A 216 18.33 -5.22 -9.40
CA VAL A 216 18.31 -4.04 -8.52
C VAL A 216 18.23 -4.47 -7.06
N ARG A 217 17.31 -5.38 -6.70
CA ARG A 217 17.13 -5.91 -5.35
C ARG A 217 18.43 -6.48 -4.75
N ASN A 218 19.33 -6.94 -5.58
CA ASN A 218 20.58 -7.60 -5.21
C ASN A 218 21.83 -6.81 -5.60
N HIS A 219 21.94 -5.57 -5.11
CA HIS A 219 23.09 -4.68 -5.35
C HIS A 219 23.32 -4.29 -6.82
N GLY A 220 22.34 -4.48 -7.71
CA GLY A 220 22.53 -4.28 -9.15
C GLY A 220 23.41 -5.36 -9.79
N THR A 221 23.52 -6.55 -9.18
CA THR A 221 24.45 -7.60 -9.61
C THR A 221 23.74 -8.80 -10.20
N ARG A 222 24.39 -9.42 -11.18
CA ARG A 222 24.09 -10.78 -11.69
C ARG A 222 25.20 -11.75 -11.35
N ARG A 223 24.85 -13.00 -11.08
CA ARG A 223 25.84 -14.08 -11.02
C ARG A 223 26.25 -14.47 -12.44
N ASN A 224 27.55 -14.60 -12.68
CA ASN A 224 28.08 -15.09 -13.95
C ASN A 224 27.93 -16.62 -13.99
N ASN A 225 26.82 -17.10 -14.55
CA ASN A 225 26.59 -18.52 -14.73
C ASN A 225 27.45 -18.99 -15.91
N GLY A 226 28.58 -19.65 -15.64
CA GLY A 226 29.27 -20.47 -16.63
C GLY A 226 30.71 -20.12 -17.03
N GLU A 227 31.25 -18.92 -16.78
CA GLU A 227 32.61 -18.57 -17.16
C GLU A 227 33.68 -19.01 -16.16
N TYR A 228 33.29 -19.34 -14.92
CA TYR A 228 34.23 -19.79 -13.87
C TYR A 228 33.73 -21.08 -13.20
N GLN A 229 33.82 -22.20 -13.90
CA GLN A 229 33.55 -23.49 -13.28
C GLN A 229 34.46 -23.70 -12.08
N GLY A 230 33.88 -23.62 -10.87
CA GLY A 230 34.60 -23.91 -9.61
C GLY A 230 34.95 -22.72 -8.74
N LEU A 231 34.60 -21.48 -9.13
CA LEU A 231 34.74 -20.27 -8.31
C LEU A 231 33.38 -19.61 -8.10
N ASP A 232 32.77 -19.78 -6.91
CA ASP A 232 31.40 -19.39 -6.55
C ASP A 232 31.14 -17.88 -6.43
N TYR A 233 32.06 -17.00 -6.78
CA TYR A 233 32.00 -15.56 -6.49
C TYR A 233 32.05 -14.64 -7.71
N GLY A 234 31.93 -15.18 -8.92
CA GLY A 234 31.86 -14.34 -10.12
C GLY A 234 30.53 -13.58 -10.20
N TYR A 235 30.55 -12.25 -10.20
CA TYR A 235 29.38 -11.41 -10.46
C TYR A 235 29.75 -10.23 -11.36
N THR A 236 28.76 -9.76 -12.11
CA THR A 236 28.81 -8.49 -12.85
C THR A 236 27.89 -7.49 -12.19
N CYS A 237 28.33 -6.25 -12.01
CA CYS A 237 27.50 -5.17 -11.55
C CYS A 237 26.95 -4.42 -12.77
N ASP A 238 25.66 -4.51 -13.02
CA ASP A 238 25.01 -3.89 -14.17
C ASP A 238 24.62 -2.45 -13.90
N MET A 239 24.37 -2.11 -12.62
CA MET A 239 23.94 -0.77 -12.20
C MET A 239 24.19 -0.52 -10.72
N PRO A 240 24.38 0.74 -10.29
CA PRO A 240 24.44 1.08 -8.88
C PRO A 240 23.13 0.77 -8.17
N SER A 241 23.19 -0.02 -7.09
CA SER A 241 22.06 -0.32 -6.22
C SER A 241 22.57 -0.77 -4.85
N THR A 242 21.66 -1.24 -3.98
CA THR A 242 21.98 -1.73 -2.65
C THR A 242 21.24 -3.02 -2.34
N ASN A 243 21.25 -3.43 -1.08
CA ASN A 243 20.58 -4.62 -0.60
C ASN A 243 19.13 -4.33 -0.23
N TYR A 244 18.19 -4.86 -1.01
CA TYR A 244 16.75 -4.77 -0.76
C TYR A 244 16.10 -6.16 -0.56
N ARG A 245 16.87 -7.17 -0.20
CA ARG A 245 16.42 -8.56 -0.08
C ARG A 245 15.58 -8.80 1.17
N MET A 246 14.43 -9.46 1.03
CA MET A 246 13.67 -10.02 2.14
C MET A 246 14.39 -11.21 2.77
N SER A 247 14.32 -11.40 4.08
CA SER A 247 14.83 -12.59 4.76
C SER A 247 13.82 -13.74 4.71
N GLU A 248 14.32 -14.97 4.88
CA GLU A 248 13.48 -16.17 4.97
C GLU A 248 12.51 -16.12 6.16
N PHE A 249 12.90 -15.53 7.28
CA PHE A 249 12.05 -15.37 8.46
C PHE A 249 10.82 -14.48 8.14
N HIS A 250 11.03 -13.39 7.42
CA HIS A 250 9.95 -12.50 7.00
C HIS A 250 8.99 -13.20 6.03
N ALA A 251 9.53 -13.94 5.06
CA ALA A 251 8.73 -14.70 4.11
C ALA A 251 7.84 -15.76 4.79
N VAL A 252 8.35 -16.46 5.80
CA VAL A 252 7.56 -17.43 6.59
C VAL A 252 6.37 -16.75 7.27
N LEU A 253 6.53 -15.54 7.81
CA LEU A 253 5.41 -14.79 8.40
C LEU A 253 4.35 -14.44 7.35
N GLY A 254 4.76 -14.03 6.16
CA GLY A 254 3.86 -13.76 5.03
C GLY A 254 3.08 -14.99 4.59
N LEU A 255 3.77 -16.10 4.34
CA LEU A 255 3.18 -17.39 3.96
C LEU A 255 2.15 -17.89 4.99
N ALA A 256 2.43 -17.69 6.29
CA ALA A 256 1.53 -18.10 7.35
C ALA A 256 0.19 -17.33 7.32
N GLN A 257 0.21 -16.07 6.89
CA GLN A 257 -0.96 -15.19 6.88
C GLN A 257 -1.70 -15.20 5.54
N ASN A 258 -1.01 -15.41 4.41
CA ASN A 258 -1.64 -15.47 3.08
C ASN A 258 -2.83 -16.45 3.04
N LYS A 259 -2.75 -17.58 3.74
CA LYS A 259 -3.82 -18.57 3.84
C LYS A 259 -5.12 -18.03 4.45
N TYR A 260 -5.03 -16.94 5.19
CA TYR A 260 -6.14 -16.30 5.90
C TYR A 260 -6.50 -14.94 5.33
N LEU A 261 -5.83 -14.48 4.25
CA LEU A 261 -6.03 -13.16 3.69
C LEU A 261 -7.51 -12.85 3.41
N ASN A 262 -8.21 -13.77 2.75
CA ASN A 262 -9.63 -13.58 2.42
C ASN A 262 -10.47 -13.39 3.69
N SER A 263 -10.24 -14.21 4.73
CA SER A 263 -10.98 -14.08 6.00
C SER A 263 -10.66 -12.77 6.73
N PHE A 264 -9.42 -12.24 6.60
CA PHE A 264 -9.07 -10.94 7.16
C PHE A 264 -9.78 -9.80 6.44
N ILE A 265 -9.88 -9.88 5.12
CA ILE A 265 -10.60 -8.88 4.31
C ILE A 265 -12.10 -8.97 4.57
N GLU A 266 -12.67 -10.17 4.63
CA GLU A 266 -14.08 -10.39 4.97
C GLU A 266 -14.40 -9.76 6.33
N ARG A 267 -13.60 -10.06 7.37
CA ARG A 267 -13.81 -9.48 8.70
C ARG A 267 -13.74 -7.96 8.71
N ARG A 268 -12.80 -7.36 7.96
CA ARG A 268 -12.71 -5.89 7.84
C ARG A 268 -13.93 -5.30 7.12
N ASN A 269 -14.46 -5.99 6.13
CA ASN A 269 -15.68 -5.56 5.44
C ASN A 269 -16.92 -5.68 6.36
N GLU A 270 -17.06 -6.76 7.15
CA GLU A 270 -18.12 -6.86 8.17
C GLU A 270 -18.07 -5.71 9.18
N ILE A 271 -16.88 -5.36 9.68
CA ILE A 271 -16.70 -4.22 10.58
C ILE A 271 -17.10 -2.92 9.88
N ALA A 272 -16.69 -2.73 8.62
CA ALA A 272 -17.03 -1.55 7.83
C ALA A 272 -18.54 -1.45 7.58
N GLU A 273 -19.24 -2.56 7.34
CA GLU A 273 -20.70 -2.62 7.19
C GLU A 273 -21.42 -2.16 8.47
N ILE A 274 -20.97 -2.60 9.66
CA ILE A 274 -21.53 -2.13 10.93
C ILE A 274 -21.32 -0.62 11.09
N TYR A 275 -20.12 -0.13 10.77
CA TYR A 275 -19.83 1.31 10.80
C TYR A 275 -20.71 2.07 9.80
N ASP A 276 -20.84 1.61 8.56
CA ASP A 276 -21.66 2.24 7.52
C ASP A 276 -23.13 2.31 7.95
N GLU A 277 -23.70 1.21 8.45
CA GLU A 277 -25.09 1.16 8.89
C GLU A 277 -25.40 2.14 10.03
N ARG A 278 -24.50 2.24 11.00
CA ARG A 278 -24.69 3.05 12.19
C ARG A 278 -24.32 4.52 11.94
N LEU A 279 -23.15 4.77 11.40
CA LEU A 279 -22.57 6.11 11.31
C LEU A 279 -23.12 6.93 10.15
N SER A 280 -23.73 6.33 9.12
CA SER A 280 -24.46 7.06 8.07
C SER A 280 -25.67 7.83 8.60
N LYS A 281 -26.14 7.52 9.81
CA LYS A 281 -27.25 8.19 10.50
C LYS A 281 -26.79 9.35 11.39
N VAL A 282 -25.51 9.57 11.51
CA VAL A 282 -24.89 10.63 12.32
C VAL A 282 -24.69 11.87 11.44
N ASP A 283 -25.50 12.91 11.64
CA ASP A 283 -25.58 14.09 10.76
C ASP A 283 -24.25 14.83 10.56
N TRP A 284 -23.36 14.76 11.54
CA TRP A 284 -22.08 15.47 11.53
C TRP A 284 -20.90 14.65 10.97
N LEU A 285 -21.15 13.39 10.54
CA LEU A 285 -20.12 12.47 10.10
C LEU A 285 -20.45 11.92 8.71
N LYS A 286 -19.45 11.85 7.84
CA LYS A 286 -19.53 11.16 6.56
C LYS A 286 -18.66 9.92 6.59
N THR A 287 -19.22 8.78 6.21
CA THR A 287 -18.52 7.51 6.05
C THR A 287 -17.59 7.51 4.83
N PRO A 288 -16.61 6.60 4.73
CA PRO A 288 -15.72 6.51 3.58
C PRO A 288 -16.46 6.33 2.25
N PHE A 289 -15.82 6.73 1.16
CA PHE A 289 -16.32 6.44 -0.18
C PHE A 289 -16.44 4.91 -0.39
N LYS A 290 -17.54 4.51 -1.04
CA LYS A 290 -17.82 3.11 -1.37
C LYS A 290 -18.24 3.01 -2.84
N ASP A 291 -17.72 2.01 -3.53
CA ASP A 291 -18.11 1.63 -4.89
C ASP A 291 -18.38 0.12 -4.90
N ASP A 292 -19.53 -0.30 -5.42
CA ASP A 292 -19.94 -1.69 -5.46
C ASP A 292 -19.07 -2.55 -6.39
N ASN A 293 -18.32 -1.91 -7.28
CA ASN A 293 -17.34 -2.56 -8.14
C ASN A 293 -15.97 -2.74 -7.46
N ILE A 294 -15.81 -2.31 -6.21
CA ILE A 294 -14.51 -2.36 -5.53
C ILE A 294 -14.63 -3.07 -4.19
N LYS A 295 -14.01 -4.24 -4.06
CA LYS A 295 -13.81 -4.89 -2.78
C LYS A 295 -12.60 -4.28 -2.09
N GLN A 296 -12.84 -3.32 -1.20
CA GLN A 296 -11.80 -2.64 -0.43
C GLN A 296 -11.22 -3.57 0.65
N THR A 297 -9.97 -3.29 1.05
CA THR A 297 -9.36 -3.97 2.20
C THR A 297 -9.64 -3.27 3.52
N TYR A 298 -10.12 -2.04 3.51
CA TYR A 298 -10.30 -1.19 4.69
C TYR A 298 -9.09 -1.25 5.64
N TRP A 299 -7.88 -0.95 5.09
CA TRP A 299 -6.70 -0.80 5.93
C TRP A 299 -6.94 0.24 7.02
N GLN A 300 -7.63 1.33 6.70
CA GLN A 300 -8.22 2.28 7.63
C GLN A 300 -9.68 2.53 7.23
N TYR A 301 -10.53 2.76 8.22
CA TYR A 301 -11.89 3.27 8.01
C TYR A 301 -11.87 4.76 8.33
N ILE A 302 -11.76 5.60 7.29
CA ILE A 302 -11.58 7.05 7.42
C ILE A 302 -12.94 7.73 7.31
N VAL A 303 -13.32 8.44 8.35
CA VAL A 303 -14.55 9.26 8.41
C VAL A 303 -14.22 10.73 8.29
N LYS A 304 -15.19 11.54 7.81
CA LYS A 304 -15.05 13.00 7.64
C LYS A 304 -16.09 13.74 8.46
N ILE A 305 -15.65 14.72 9.25
CA ILE A 305 -16.52 15.68 9.95
C ILE A 305 -17.15 16.61 8.93
N THR A 306 -18.47 16.80 8.98
CA THR A 306 -19.25 17.59 8.00
C THR A 306 -19.78 18.90 8.55
N ASP A 307 -19.83 19.04 9.87
CA ASP A 307 -20.20 20.26 10.56
C ASP A 307 -18.98 21.11 11.00
N GLY A 308 -19.17 22.13 11.75
CA GLY A 308 -18.11 23.05 12.19
C GLY A 308 -17.38 22.64 13.45
N ARG A 309 -17.56 21.41 13.98
CA ARG A 309 -16.89 20.96 15.21
C ARG A 309 -15.37 20.82 15.01
N ASP A 310 -14.63 21.08 16.06
CA ASP A 310 -13.17 20.91 16.06
C ASP A 310 -12.80 19.42 16.06
N ARG A 311 -11.99 19.00 15.10
CA ARG A 311 -11.51 17.62 14.99
C ARG A 311 -10.69 17.23 16.23
N THR A 312 -9.77 18.07 16.65
CA THR A 312 -8.86 17.75 17.76
C THR A 312 -9.63 17.53 19.05
N GLU A 313 -10.58 18.40 19.35
CA GLU A 313 -11.48 18.24 20.49
C GLU A 313 -12.28 16.92 20.40
N THR A 314 -12.82 16.62 19.25
CA THR A 314 -13.55 15.37 18.99
C THR A 314 -12.69 14.15 19.27
N LEU A 315 -11.44 14.12 18.76
CA LEU A 315 -10.52 13.01 18.98
C LEU A 315 -10.07 12.86 20.43
N LEU A 316 -9.85 13.99 21.13
CA LEU A 316 -9.51 13.98 22.55
C LEU A 316 -10.68 13.44 23.39
N ARG A 317 -11.92 13.81 23.09
CA ARG A 317 -13.10 13.26 23.75
C ARG A 317 -13.23 11.74 23.52
N LEU A 318 -13.06 11.27 22.27
CA LEU A 318 -13.06 9.84 21.99
C LEU A 318 -12.01 9.09 22.79
N LEU A 319 -10.81 9.65 22.92
CA LEU A 319 -9.71 9.02 23.65
C LEU A 319 -9.93 9.09 25.16
N ASP A 320 -10.25 10.27 25.71
CA ASP A 320 -10.24 10.51 27.16
C ASP A 320 -11.51 10.00 27.85
N GLU A 321 -12.68 10.22 27.24
CA GLU A 321 -13.96 9.81 27.82
C GLU A 321 -14.28 8.34 27.51
N TYR A 322 -14.04 7.92 26.24
CA TYR A 322 -14.49 6.60 25.73
C TYR A 322 -13.34 5.59 25.54
N LYS A 323 -12.08 6.00 25.72
CA LYS A 323 -10.88 5.14 25.51
C LYS A 323 -10.79 4.57 24.09
N ILE A 324 -11.26 5.32 23.10
CA ILE A 324 -11.25 4.97 21.69
C ILE A 324 -10.07 5.70 21.01
N PRO A 325 -8.97 5.00 20.68
CA PRO A 325 -7.85 5.60 19.97
C PRO A 325 -8.19 5.78 18.50
N THR A 326 -7.92 6.97 17.98
CA THR A 326 -8.11 7.32 16.57
C THR A 326 -6.77 7.67 15.90
N ALA A 327 -6.74 7.91 14.60
CA ALA A 327 -5.54 8.37 13.91
C ALA A 327 -5.88 9.38 12.81
N ASN A 328 -4.86 10.20 12.50
CA ASN A 328 -4.84 11.02 11.31
C ASN A 328 -4.08 10.28 10.21
N ALA A 329 -4.72 10.07 9.06
CA ALA A 329 -4.03 9.52 7.90
C ALA A 329 -3.15 10.61 7.27
N TYR A 330 -1.82 10.45 7.38
CA TYR A 330 -0.79 11.26 6.74
C TYR A 330 -0.94 12.79 6.93
N SER A 331 -1.00 13.23 8.18
CA SER A 331 -0.86 14.63 8.53
C SER A 331 0.52 14.84 9.22
N PRO A 332 1.34 15.80 8.77
CA PRO A 332 1.10 16.74 7.67
C PRO A 332 1.16 16.07 6.28
N LEU A 333 0.49 16.69 5.30
CA LEU A 333 0.51 16.28 3.89
C LEU A 333 1.91 16.45 3.28
N CYS A 334 2.21 15.73 2.17
CA CYS A 334 3.53 15.83 1.55
C CYS A 334 3.88 17.25 1.10
N HIS A 335 2.94 18.02 0.54
CA HIS A 335 3.19 19.39 0.11
C HIS A 335 3.46 20.37 1.26
N GLU A 336 3.07 20.03 2.50
CA GLU A 336 3.34 20.81 3.71
C GLU A 336 4.75 20.55 4.29
N GLN A 337 5.46 19.53 3.77
CA GLN A 337 6.79 19.16 4.25
C GLN A 337 7.85 20.08 3.61
N GLU A 338 8.67 20.73 4.43
CA GLU A 338 9.70 21.68 3.97
C GLU A 338 10.66 21.07 2.91
N ILE A 339 10.95 19.77 3.04
CA ILE A 339 11.85 19.05 2.13
C ILE A 339 11.29 18.94 0.70
N TYR A 340 9.98 19.09 0.52
CA TYR A 340 9.31 18.90 -0.77
C TYR A 340 8.85 20.20 -1.42
N LYS A 341 9.16 21.36 -0.86
CA LYS A 341 8.67 22.67 -1.35
C LYS A 341 8.99 22.99 -2.81
N ASP A 342 10.05 22.40 -3.37
CA ASP A 342 10.46 22.61 -4.76
C ASP A 342 9.73 21.68 -5.77
N TYR A 343 8.83 20.83 -5.28
CA TYR A 343 8.15 19.79 -6.06
C TYR A 343 6.63 19.96 -6.16
N LEU A 344 6.15 21.15 -5.83
CA LEU A 344 4.72 21.41 -5.70
C LEU A 344 4.03 21.67 -7.04
N SER A 345 2.80 21.20 -7.18
CA SER A 345 1.96 21.57 -8.31
C SER A 345 1.54 23.05 -8.24
N PRO A 346 1.59 23.80 -9.36
CA PRO A 346 1.07 25.15 -9.42
C PRO A 346 -0.45 25.24 -9.32
N LYS A 347 -1.16 24.11 -9.34
CA LYS A 347 -2.65 24.05 -9.25
C LYS A 347 -3.16 24.17 -7.81
N GLY A 348 -2.28 24.03 -6.80
CA GLY A 348 -2.65 24.04 -5.38
C GLY A 348 -3.23 22.72 -4.88
N TYR A 349 -3.73 22.72 -3.65
CA TYR A 349 -4.12 21.52 -2.90
C TYR A 349 -5.48 21.69 -2.19
N LYS A 350 -6.42 22.37 -2.84
CA LYS A 350 -7.69 22.76 -2.24
C LYS A 350 -8.45 21.59 -1.60
N ASN A 351 -8.52 20.45 -2.30
CA ASN A 351 -9.25 19.29 -1.78
C ASN A 351 -8.57 18.73 -0.53
N SER A 352 -7.25 18.47 -0.62
CA SER A 352 -6.46 17.90 0.48
C SER A 352 -6.44 18.81 1.70
N GLU A 353 -6.23 20.12 1.52
CA GLU A 353 -6.21 21.10 2.60
C GLU A 353 -7.58 21.22 3.30
N GLU A 354 -8.67 21.09 2.53
CA GLU A 354 -10.02 21.13 3.10
C GLU A 354 -10.32 19.88 3.93
N PHE A 355 -10.04 18.70 3.42
CA PHE A 355 -10.44 17.49 4.11
C PHE A 355 -9.49 17.07 5.23
N ILE A 356 -8.16 17.35 5.13
CA ILE A 356 -7.17 16.85 6.09
C ILE A 356 -7.44 17.31 7.53
N THR A 357 -8.02 18.46 7.70
CA THR A 357 -8.43 18.99 9.00
C THR A 357 -9.71 18.38 9.55
N LYS A 358 -10.45 17.62 8.73
CA LYS A 358 -11.76 17.08 9.04
C LYS A 358 -11.81 15.56 9.13
N ILE A 359 -10.79 14.86 8.60
CA ILE A 359 -10.78 13.40 8.55
C ILE A 359 -10.05 12.78 9.76
N PHE A 360 -10.49 11.59 10.14
CA PHE A 360 -9.80 10.71 11.08
C PHE A 360 -10.18 9.26 10.84
N SER A 361 -9.32 8.33 11.25
CA SER A 361 -9.62 6.90 11.13
C SER A 361 -10.13 6.32 12.44
N LEU A 362 -11.16 5.50 12.34
CA LEU A 362 -11.67 4.67 13.43
C LEU A 362 -10.82 3.41 13.61
N PRO A 363 -10.86 2.77 14.78
CA PRO A 363 -10.23 1.47 15.00
C PRO A 363 -10.64 0.45 13.94
N MET A 364 -9.65 -0.26 13.37
CA MET A 364 -9.88 -1.26 12.33
C MET A 364 -8.80 -2.35 12.40
N TYR A 365 -9.16 -3.54 12.92
CA TYR A 365 -8.29 -4.71 12.95
C TYR A 365 -9.11 -6.00 13.06
N VAL A 366 -8.54 -7.13 12.65
CA VAL A 366 -9.25 -8.42 12.46
C VAL A 366 -9.90 -8.96 13.74
N GLU A 367 -9.25 -8.78 14.90
CA GLU A 367 -9.73 -9.32 16.18
C GLU A 367 -10.78 -8.43 16.89
N MET A 368 -11.25 -7.34 16.26
CA MET A 368 -12.34 -6.53 16.85
C MET A 368 -13.61 -7.37 16.97
N THR A 369 -14.23 -7.33 18.15
CA THR A 369 -15.55 -7.93 18.34
C THR A 369 -16.65 -6.96 17.89
N ASP A 370 -17.82 -7.48 17.52
CA ASP A 370 -18.96 -6.63 17.15
C ASP A 370 -19.39 -5.72 18.30
N GLU A 371 -19.27 -6.18 19.57
CA GLU A 371 -19.52 -5.35 20.75
C GLU A 371 -18.57 -4.13 20.81
N GLN A 372 -17.30 -4.31 20.47
CA GLN A 372 -16.34 -3.20 20.40
C GLN A 372 -16.71 -2.22 19.27
N VAL A 373 -17.14 -2.73 18.11
CA VAL A 373 -17.57 -1.89 16.98
C VAL A 373 -18.83 -1.10 17.35
N HIS A 374 -19.83 -1.77 17.94
CA HIS A 374 -21.05 -1.11 18.41
C HIS A 374 -20.77 -0.08 19.51
N TYR A 375 -19.86 -0.37 20.43
CA TYR A 375 -19.46 0.60 21.47
C TYR A 375 -18.84 1.86 20.86
N ILE A 376 -18.03 1.72 19.81
CA ILE A 376 -17.46 2.86 19.09
C ILE A 376 -18.57 3.70 18.46
N CYS A 377 -19.53 3.05 17.79
CA CYS A 377 -20.68 3.73 17.20
C CYS A 377 -21.51 4.46 18.26
N ASP A 378 -21.86 3.79 19.37
CA ASP A 378 -22.61 4.39 20.49
C ASP A 378 -21.89 5.60 21.10
N SER A 379 -20.57 5.58 21.11
CA SER A 379 -19.77 6.68 21.62
C SER A 379 -19.76 7.88 20.68
N ILE A 380 -19.69 7.62 19.38
CA ILE A 380 -19.74 8.65 18.32
C ILE A 380 -21.11 9.30 18.27
N GLU A 381 -22.21 8.53 18.41
CA GLU A 381 -23.59 9.03 18.44
C GLU A 381 -23.86 9.97 19.64
N LYS A 382 -23.06 9.88 20.72
CA LYS A 382 -23.16 10.73 21.93
C LYS A 382 -22.32 12.01 21.86
N LEU A 383 -21.44 12.15 20.88
CA LEU A 383 -20.61 13.34 20.69
C LEU A 383 -21.38 14.50 20.06
#